data_33bbb585f9c6ffbc6d0faa926b8dba72
#
_entry.id   33bbb585f9c6ffbc6d0faa926b8dba72
#
_cell.length_a   1.000
_cell.length_b   1.000
_cell.length_c   1.000
_cell.angle_alpha   90.00
_cell.angle_beta   90.00
_cell.angle_gamma   90.00
#
_symmetry.space_group_name_H-M   'P 1'
#
loop_
_entity.id
_entity.type
_entity.pdbx_description
1 polymer ?
#
loop_
_entity_poly.entity_id
_entity_poly.type
_entity_poly.pdbx_seq_one_letter_code
_entity_poly.pdbx_strand_id
1 'polypeptide(L)'
;MLEHFKNIEFSGFPVTELFSVCNTGNILSRDIIENSGDVPYLCASRENNSVSSYIAYDNSLLEKGNCIFIGGKTFVVTYQERDFFSNDSHNLRLYVNNEDGRTKFAYLGIISCIYRS
;
A
#
# COMPACT_ATOMS: atom_id res chain seq x y z
N MET A 1 4.48 13.25 -3.17
CA MET A 1 4.07 12.17 -2.24
C MET A 1 5.26 11.45 -1.60
N LEU A 2 6.12 10.86 -2.39
CA LEU A 2 7.30 10.15 -1.86
C LEU A 2 8.25 11.08 -1.10
N GLU A 3 8.45 12.29 -1.61
CA GLU A 3 9.29 13.30 -0.95
C GLU A 3 8.77 13.65 0.44
N HIS A 4 7.47 13.86 0.56
CA HIS A 4 6.84 14.13 1.86
C HIS A 4 7.01 12.93 2.80
N PHE A 5 6.83 11.72 2.28
CA PHE A 5 6.93 10.50 3.05
C PHE A 5 8.34 10.26 3.59
N LYS A 6 9.37 10.59 2.81
CA LYS A 6 10.77 10.44 3.23
C LYS A 6 11.13 11.31 4.43
N ASN A 7 10.39 12.38 4.65
CA ASN A 7 10.63 13.29 5.77
C ASN A 7 9.92 12.90 7.05
N ILE A 8 9.12 11.82 7.02
CA ILE A 8 8.43 11.32 8.21
C ILE A 8 9.39 10.49 9.05
N GLU A 9 9.40 10.75 10.34
CA GLU A 9 10.18 9.97 11.31
C GLU A 9 9.30 9.04 12.10
N PHE A 10 9.79 7.83 12.35
CA PHE A 10 9.14 6.84 13.18
C PHE A 10 10.12 6.44 14.29
N SER A 11 9.74 6.68 15.55
CA SER A 11 10.59 6.40 16.72
C SER A 11 11.98 7.04 16.62
N GLY A 12 12.07 8.25 16.05
CA GLY A 12 13.32 8.97 15.91
C GLY A 12 14.16 8.58 14.69
N PHE A 13 13.67 7.68 13.84
CA PHE A 13 14.35 7.25 12.62
C PHE A 13 13.53 7.62 11.39
N PRO A 14 14.19 7.99 10.28
CA PRO A 14 13.45 8.18 9.02
C PRO A 14 12.73 6.90 8.63
N VAL A 15 11.50 7.02 8.12
CA VAL A 15 10.71 5.87 7.74
C VAL A 15 11.42 5.00 6.70
N THR A 16 12.24 5.60 5.85
CA THR A 16 12.99 4.88 4.82
C THR A 16 14.09 3.98 5.37
N GLU A 17 14.51 4.16 6.62
CA GLU A 17 15.46 3.27 7.28
C GLU A 17 14.79 2.03 7.86
N LEU A 18 13.53 2.16 8.25
CA LEU A 18 12.77 1.09 8.91
C LEU A 18 11.98 0.24 7.92
N PHE A 19 11.69 0.79 6.75
CA PHE A 19 10.82 0.17 5.75
C PHE A 19 11.46 0.20 4.37
N SER A 20 11.17 -0.83 3.59
CA SER A 20 11.40 -0.80 2.14
C SER A 20 10.20 -0.14 1.49
N VAL A 21 10.43 0.92 0.74
CA VAL A 21 9.38 1.71 0.09
C VAL A 21 9.47 1.51 -1.41
N CYS A 22 8.38 1.01 -2.01
CA CYS A 22 8.31 0.75 -3.44
C CYS A 22 7.02 1.33 -4.01
N ASN A 23 7.09 1.81 -5.24
CA ASN A 23 5.87 2.13 -5.97
C ASN A 23 5.18 0.85 -6.43
N THR A 24 3.87 0.91 -6.64
CA THR A 24 3.12 -0.20 -7.21
C THR A 24 3.11 -0.13 -8.74
N GLY A 25 2.60 -1.18 -9.37
CA GLY A 25 2.26 -1.15 -10.79
C GLY A 25 1.07 -0.21 -11.05
N ASN A 26 0.72 -0.10 -12.31
CA ASN A 26 -0.35 0.79 -12.76
C ASN A 26 -1.30 0.00 -13.66
N ILE A 27 -2.43 -0.42 -13.10
CA ILE A 27 -3.47 -1.15 -13.85
C ILE A 27 -4.71 -0.27 -13.87
N LEU A 28 -5.02 0.29 -15.05
CA LEU A 28 -6.14 1.20 -15.18
C LEU A 28 -7.47 0.48 -14.98
N SER A 29 -8.43 1.14 -14.36
CA SER A 29 -9.74 0.56 -14.09
C SER A 29 -10.49 0.14 -15.36
N ARG A 30 -10.20 0.76 -16.50
CA ARG A 30 -10.78 0.37 -17.78
C ARG A 30 -10.25 -0.95 -18.32
N ASP A 31 -9.11 -1.43 -17.81
CA ASP A 31 -8.44 -2.63 -18.27
C ASP A 31 -8.78 -3.87 -17.45
N ILE A 32 -9.54 -3.72 -16.37
CA ILE A 32 -9.94 -4.82 -15.52
C ILE A 32 -11.41 -5.19 -15.75
N ILE A 33 -11.76 -6.41 -15.33
CA ILE A 33 -13.16 -6.85 -15.27
C ILE A 33 -13.52 -6.98 -13.80
N GLU A 34 -14.45 -6.15 -13.34
CA GLU A 34 -14.89 -6.17 -11.94
C GLU A 34 -15.48 -7.52 -11.56
N ASN A 35 -15.16 -7.96 -10.35
CA ASN A 35 -15.65 -9.22 -9.78
C ASN A 35 -15.28 -10.46 -10.63
N SER A 36 -14.16 -10.38 -11.37
CA SER A 36 -13.71 -11.47 -12.24
C SER A 36 -12.83 -12.49 -11.54
N GLY A 37 -12.46 -12.28 -10.29
CA GLY A 37 -11.58 -13.18 -9.56
C GLY A 37 -11.58 -12.94 -8.06
N ASP A 38 -10.53 -13.41 -7.39
CA ASP A 38 -10.43 -13.39 -5.92
C ASP A 38 -9.35 -12.45 -5.40
N VAL A 39 -8.62 -11.78 -6.27
CA VAL A 39 -7.49 -10.92 -5.86
C VAL A 39 -7.97 -9.49 -5.71
N PRO A 40 -7.68 -8.84 -4.57
CA PRO A 40 -8.08 -7.44 -4.38
C PRO A 40 -7.44 -6.51 -5.41
N TYR A 41 -8.24 -5.63 -5.96
CA TYR A 41 -7.80 -4.53 -6.81
C TYR A 41 -7.95 -3.24 -6.02
N LEU A 42 -6.83 -2.60 -5.70
CA LEU A 42 -6.79 -1.46 -4.79
C LEU A 42 -6.80 -0.14 -5.53
N CYS A 43 -7.51 0.81 -4.95
CA CYS A 43 -7.46 2.21 -5.35
C CYS A 43 -7.24 3.07 -4.09
N ALA A 44 -6.89 4.34 -4.29
CA ALA A 44 -6.60 5.25 -3.17
C ALA A 44 -7.89 5.75 -2.53
N SER A 45 -8.59 4.86 -1.85
CA SER A 45 -9.87 5.12 -1.18
C SER A 45 -9.81 4.67 0.27
N ARG A 46 -10.54 5.37 1.14
CA ARG A 46 -10.68 5.00 2.55
C ARG A 46 -11.72 3.92 2.77
N GLU A 47 -12.55 3.66 1.78
CA GLU A 47 -13.63 2.71 1.89
C GLU A 47 -13.14 1.29 1.65
N ASN A 48 -13.72 0.34 2.34
CA ASN A 48 -13.50 -1.09 2.14
C ASN A 48 -12.01 -1.47 2.10
N ASN A 49 -11.21 -0.89 3.00
CA ASN A 49 -9.76 -1.13 3.08
C ASN A 49 -9.04 -0.91 1.75
N SER A 50 -9.44 0.11 1.01
CA SER A 50 -8.95 0.47 -0.34
C SER A 50 -9.32 -0.52 -1.44
N VAL A 51 -10.08 -1.57 -1.15
CA VAL A 51 -10.47 -2.57 -2.15
C VAL A 51 -11.64 -2.06 -2.97
N SER A 52 -11.41 -1.87 -4.27
CA SER A 52 -12.43 -1.45 -5.23
C SER A 52 -13.18 -2.64 -5.82
N SER A 53 -12.47 -3.74 -6.07
CA SER A 53 -13.06 -4.93 -6.68
C SER A 53 -12.16 -6.14 -6.40
N TYR A 54 -12.62 -7.33 -6.73
CA TYR A 54 -11.81 -8.54 -6.73
C TYR A 54 -11.72 -9.04 -8.17
N ILE A 55 -10.48 -9.22 -8.67
CA ILE A 55 -10.28 -9.46 -10.09
C ILE A 55 -9.34 -10.65 -10.36
N ALA A 56 -9.40 -11.16 -11.58
CA ALA A 56 -8.37 -11.99 -12.18
C ALA A 56 -7.61 -11.13 -13.20
N TYR A 57 -6.30 -11.16 -13.10
CA TYR A 57 -5.45 -10.36 -13.98
C TYR A 57 -4.08 -11.03 -14.15
N ASP A 58 -3.19 -10.40 -14.89
CA ASP A 58 -1.84 -10.90 -15.12
C ASP A 58 -1.03 -10.93 -13.83
N ASN A 59 -0.61 -12.12 -13.41
CA ASN A 59 0.15 -12.30 -12.16
C ASN A 59 1.52 -11.60 -12.18
N SER A 60 2.03 -11.24 -13.34
CA SER A 60 3.28 -10.47 -13.42
C SER A 60 3.14 -9.08 -12.80
N LEU A 61 1.91 -8.59 -12.65
CA LEU A 61 1.61 -7.29 -12.05
C LEU A 61 1.10 -7.41 -10.62
N LEU A 62 1.10 -8.62 -10.07
CA LEU A 62 0.64 -8.87 -8.70
C LEU A 62 1.64 -8.32 -7.68
N GLU A 63 1.14 -7.55 -6.73
CA GLU A 63 1.93 -7.00 -5.65
C GLU A 63 1.86 -7.91 -4.43
N LYS A 64 2.99 -8.08 -3.75
CA LYS A 64 3.04 -8.92 -2.57
C LYS A 64 2.34 -8.24 -1.40
N GLY A 65 1.49 -8.99 -0.69
CA GLY A 65 0.78 -8.53 0.49
C GLY A 65 1.65 -8.46 1.74
N ASN A 66 1.01 -8.42 2.89
CA ASN A 66 1.63 -8.19 4.19
C ASN A 66 2.45 -6.90 4.18
N CYS A 67 1.81 -5.83 3.72
CA CYS A 67 2.44 -4.53 3.55
C CYS A 67 1.49 -3.40 3.93
N ILE A 68 2.06 -2.22 4.08
CA ILE A 68 1.30 -0.99 4.25
C ILE A 68 1.13 -0.38 2.86
N PHE A 69 -0.12 -0.19 2.45
CA PHE A 69 -0.47 0.44 1.17
C PHE A 69 -0.79 1.91 1.42
N ILE A 70 -0.17 2.78 0.65
CA ILE A 70 -0.42 4.22 0.73
C ILE A 70 -0.89 4.72 -0.62
N GLY A 71 -2.12 5.23 -0.67
CA GLY A 71 -2.68 5.83 -1.87
C GLY A 71 -2.01 7.16 -2.17
N GLY A 72 -1.34 7.27 -3.31
CA GLY A 72 -0.43 8.37 -3.61
C GLY A 72 -1.09 9.73 -3.70
N LYS A 73 -2.31 9.80 -4.23
CA LYS A 73 -2.98 11.08 -4.46
C LYS A 73 -3.79 11.58 -3.27
N THR A 74 -4.31 10.67 -2.46
CA THR A 74 -5.19 11.00 -1.34
C THR A 74 -4.55 10.78 0.01
N PHE A 75 -3.37 10.21 0.03
CA PHE A 75 -2.62 9.87 1.25
C PHE A 75 -3.42 8.97 2.18
N VAL A 76 -4.10 8.01 1.61
CA VAL A 76 -4.84 6.99 2.36
C VAL A 76 -3.88 5.87 2.74
N VAL A 77 -3.92 5.44 3.99
CA VAL A 77 -3.03 4.39 4.51
C VAL A 77 -3.89 3.20 4.95
N THR A 78 -3.60 2.03 4.40
CA THR A 78 -4.25 0.78 4.79
C THR A 78 -3.23 -0.33 4.93
N TYR A 79 -3.56 -1.36 5.72
CA TYR A 79 -2.77 -2.57 5.80
C TYR A 79 -3.36 -3.62 4.88
N GLN A 80 -2.53 -4.20 4.01
CA GLN A 80 -2.95 -5.23 3.06
C GLN A 80 -2.29 -6.55 3.41
N GLU A 81 -3.07 -7.50 3.88
CA GLU A 81 -2.58 -8.81 4.26
C GLU A 81 -2.36 -9.71 3.03
N ARG A 82 -3.22 -9.58 2.03
CA ARG A 82 -3.22 -10.41 0.83
C ARG A 82 -2.45 -9.74 -0.31
N ASP A 83 -1.96 -10.55 -1.24
CA ASP A 83 -1.45 -10.04 -2.50
C ASP A 83 -2.56 -9.30 -3.25
N PHE A 84 -2.19 -8.29 -4.02
CA PHE A 84 -3.16 -7.39 -4.63
C PHE A 84 -2.67 -6.82 -5.96
N PHE A 85 -3.59 -6.23 -6.71
CA PHE A 85 -3.30 -5.39 -7.86
C PHE A 85 -3.56 -3.93 -7.51
N SER A 86 -2.82 -3.01 -8.11
CA SER A 86 -2.93 -1.58 -7.81
C SER A 86 -3.27 -0.77 -9.04
N ASN A 87 -4.07 0.27 -8.85
CA ASN A 87 -4.58 1.08 -9.96
C ASN A 87 -3.66 2.21 -10.40
N ASP A 88 -2.64 2.57 -9.64
CA ASP A 88 -1.85 3.77 -9.92
C ASP A 88 -0.41 3.60 -9.44
N SER A 89 0.55 3.92 -10.29
CA SER A 89 1.97 3.84 -9.94
C SER A 89 2.42 4.87 -8.91
N HIS A 90 1.58 5.85 -8.57
CA HIS A 90 1.84 6.76 -7.47
C HIS A 90 1.54 6.15 -6.10
N ASN A 91 0.86 5.02 -6.06
CA ASN A 91 0.64 4.28 -4.82
C ASN A 91 1.94 3.65 -4.33
N LEU A 92 2.08 3.51 -3.03
CA LEU A 92 3.30 2.99 -2.40
C LEU A 92 3.00 1.72 -1.61
N ARG A 93 3.99 0.85 -1.56
CA ARG A 93 4.01 -0.34 -0.71
C ARG A 93 5.16 -0.20 0.27
N LEU A 94 4.89 -0.43 1.55
CA LEU A 94 5.91 -0.40 2.59
C LEU A 94 6.02 -1.78 3.23
N TYR A 95 7.24 -2.29 3.30
CA TYR A 95 7.56 -3.55 3.97
C TYR A 95 8.54 -3.27 5.09
N VAL A 96 8.33 -3.91 6.24
CA VAL A 96 9.27 -3.80 7.35
C VAL A 96 10.58 -4.47 6.97
N ASN A 97 11.70 -3.78 7.20
CA ASN A 97 13.02 -4.29 6.82
C ASN A 97 13.44 -5.53 7.60
N ASN A 98 12.95 -5.71 8.80
CA ASN A 98 13.15 -6.93 9.58
C ASN A 98 11.89 -7.77 9.52
N GLU A 99 11.96 -8.93 8.86
CA GLU A 99 10.81 -9.82 8.65
C GLU A 99 10.49 -10.64 9.89
N ASP A 100 10.03 -10.01 10.95
CA ASP A 100 9.65 -10.71 12.18
C ASP A 100 8.14 -10.69 12.44
N GLY A 101 7.34 -10.40 11.41
CA GLY A 101 5.89 -10.40 11.51
C GLY A 101 5.29 -9.14 12.11
N ARG A 102 6.05 -8.07 12.23
CA ARG A 102 5.60 -6.83 12.87
C ARG A 102 5.01 -5.79 11.94
N THR A 103 4.75 -6.13 10.69
CA THR A 103 4.21 -5.17 9.72
C THR A 103 2.92 -4.52 10.21
N LYS A 104 2.06 -5.30 10.83
CA LYS A 104 0.78 -4.81 11.35
C LYS A 104 0.96 -3.80 12.48
N PHE A 105 1.91 -4.01 13.36
CA PHE A 105 2.24 -3.05 14.42
C PHE A 105 2.88 -1.79 13.85
N ALA A 106 3.75 -1.95 12.86
CA ALA A 106 4.35 -0.84 12.15
C ALA A 106 3.29 0.02 11.45
N TYR A 107 2.25 -0.60 10.91
CA TYR A 107 1.11 0.10 10.32
C TYR A 107 0.46 1.08 11.31
N LEU A 108 0.21 0.64 12.54
CA LEU A 108 -0.37 1.50 13.57
C LEU A 108 0.53 2.69 13.90
N GLY A 109 1.84 2.45 13.97
CA GLY A 109 2.81 3.51 14.20
C GLY A 109 2.87 4.51 13.05
N ILE A 110 2.83 4.03 11.81
CA ILE A 110 2.84 4.87 10.62
C ILE A 110 1.60 5.74 10.56
N ILE A 111 0.43 5.17 10.83
CA ILE A 111 -0.82 5.95 10.89
C ILE A 111 -0.70 7.08 11.90
N SER A 112 -0.19 6.75 13.09
CA SER A 112 0.01 7.71 14.15
C SER A 112 0.91 8.87 13.72
N CYS A 113 2.01 8.56 13.03
CA CYS A 113 2.94 9.56 12.53
C CYS A 113 2.35 10.42 11.42
N ILE A 114 1.64 9.80 10.48
CA ILE A 114 1.09 10.47 9.31
C ILE A 114 -0.03 11.43 9.70
N TYR A 115 -0.96 10.98 10.53
CA TYR A 115 -2.12 11.79 10.91
C TYR A 115 -1.86 12.79 12.03
N ARG A 116 -0.68 12.78 12.60
CA ARG A 116 -0.23 13.83 13.52
C ARG A 116 0.38 15.03 12.81
N SER A 117 0.89 14.80 11.63
CA SER A 117 1.63 15.84 10.90
C SER A 117 0.66 16.77 10.15
#